data_ccf679b0d55413a1a8f56aba86075317
#
_entry.id   ccf679b0d55413a1a8f56aba86075317
#
_cell.length_a   1.000
_cell.length_b   1.000
_cell.length_c   1.000
_cell.angle_alpha   90.00
_cell.angle_beta   90.00
_cell.angle_gamma   90.00
#
_symmetry.space_group_name_H-M   'P 1'
#
loop_
_entity.id
_entity.type
_entity.pdbx_description
1 polymer ?
#
loop_
_entity_poly.entity_id
_entity_poly.type
_entity_poly.pdbx_seq_one_letter_code
_entity_poly.pdbx_strand_id
1 'polypeptide(L)'
;TEVDQTQGASLQTPAGFIGGMYDFTFYKNGKALDLGTAFVDVVDRTEVPQVPGSTVYGRVIDHTGKPIAGVSVSDGVFVTATDDEGRYYLSSLKQRGYVFITVPAGYRAAVNRTIPQFFRRLSGSPQTYEQRSFVLAPEANERHRMIVFTDTHLANRTNDAAQFTQFTTDLNAYMAQHSGQKMYALTLGDMTWDLYWYKNNYALPQYRETINRQVKNLQIYHTMGNHDNDFMTTSDYDAAVKYVDCIGPTFYSFNIGQVHYVVMDNIDCSAYDGTDSRNYVKKLSNEQLKWLAKDLAYVDKSTPLIVAMHAQIYKPTSTGFAFDHDSANTEALLAALDGYEVHFVTGHTHKVYNITPDDDVVKGRDIHEHNSGAICASWWWSGNLTPGVHVSIDGAPGGYAIWDIDGTDFAWLYKSTGWPE
;
A
#
# COMPACT_ATOMS: atom_id res chain seq x y z
N THR A 1 -13.77 -25.92 24.62
CA THR A 1 -12.45 -26.27 25.15
C THR A 1 -12.35 -25.67 26.54
N GLU A 2 -12.05 -26.46 27.57
CA GLU A 2 -11.77 -25.92 28.91
C GLU A 2 -10.44 -25.20 28.88
N VAL A 3 -10.42 -24.00 29.44
CA VAL A 3 -9.22 -23.17 29.51
C VAL A 3 -8.61 -23.31 30.90
N ASP A 4 -7.41 -23.88 30.99
CA ASP A 4 -6.60 -23.84 32.21
C ASP A 4 -5.96 -22.45 32.30
N GLN A 5 -6.20 -21.76 33.39
CA GLN A 5 -5.64 -20.41 33.67
C GLN A 5 -4.11 -20.39 33.71
N THR A 6 -3.46 -21.54 33.85
CA THR A 6 -2.00 -21.66 33.94
C THR A 6 -1.34 -22.10 32.65
N GLN A 7 -2.07 -22.72 31.70
CA GLN A 7 -1.53 -23.29 30.44
C GLN A 7 -2.11 -22.67 29.18
N GLY A 8 -3.13 -21.82 29.27
CA GLY A 8 -3.81 -21.25 28.12
C GLY A 8 -4.76 -22.24 27.42
N ALA A 9 -5.32 -21.82 26.32
CA ALA A 9 -6.19 -22.64 25.45
C ALA A 9 -5.50 -22.87 24.11
N SER A 10 -5.53 -24.12 23.63
CA SER A 10 -5.19 -24.45 22.26
C SER A 10 -6.48 -24.57 21.43
N LEU A 11 -6.55 -23.82 20.34
CA LEU A 11 -7.63 -23.87 19.39
C LEU A 11 -7.14 -24.57 18.12
N GLN A 12 -7.91 -25.52 17.61
CA GLN A 12 -7.64 -26.07 16.29
C GLN A 12 -8.19 -25.10 15.24
N THR A 13 -7.34 -24.64 14.35
CA THR A 13 -7.73 -23.75 13.26
C THR A 13 -8.47 -24.52 12.16
N PRO A 14 -9.46 -23.91 11.50
CA PRO A 14 -10.10 -24.51 10.33
C PRO A 14 -9.11 -24.82 9.21
N ALA A 15 -9.43 -25.78 8.36
CA ALA A 15 -8.67 -26.01 7.14
C ALA A 15 -8.69 -24.75 6.25
N GLY A 16 -7.55 -24.41 5.66
CA GLY A 16 -7.42 -23.21 4.80
C GLY A 16 -7.21 -21.89 5.55
N PHE A 17 -6.99 -21.95 6.85
CA PHE A 17 -6.73 -20.78 7.68
C PHE A 17 -5.32 -20.25 7.45
N ILE A 18 -5.20 -18.96 7.06
CA ILE A 18 -3.91 -18.29 6.87
C ILE A 18 -3.66 -17.14 7.85
N GLY A 19 -4.57 -16.92 8.77
CA GLY A 19 -4.57 -15.77 9.68
C GLY A 19 -5.67 -14.76 9.33
N GLY A 20 -5.89 -13.82 10.22
CA GLY A 20 -6.89 -12.76 10.08
C GLY A 20 -7.36 -12.23 11.42
N MET A 21 -8.36 -11.33 11.36
CA MET A 21 -9.01 -10.80 12.56
C MET A 21 -10.08 -11.76 13.04
N TYR A 22 -10.07 -12.07 14.32
CA TYR A 22 -11.02 -12.96 14.96
C TYR A 22 -11.57 -12.38 16.25
N ASP A 23 -12.86 -12.58 16.45
CA ASP A 23 -13.54 -12.27 17.70
C ASP A 23 -13.41 -13.47 18.63
N PHE A 24 -12.93 -13.25 19.83
CA PHE A 24 -12.79 -14.26 20.86
C PHE A 24 -13.85 -14.03 21.94
N THR A 25 -14.71 -15.02 22.15
CA THR A 25 -15.65 -15.03 23.24
C THR A 25 -15.34 -16.22 24.15
N PHE A 26 -15.00 -15.96 25.41
CA PHE A 26 -14.83 -17.00 26.40
C PHE A 26 -16.09 -17.15 27.24
N TYR A 27 -16.34 -18.35 27.72
CA TYR A 27 -17.49 -18.64 28.57
C TYR A 27 -16.99 -19.06 29.95
N LYS A 28 -17.47 -18.42 31.01
CA LYS A 28 -17.27 -18.85 32.40
C LYS A 28 -18.61 -19.16 33.01
N ASN A 29 -18.78 -20.41 33.45
CA ASN A 29 -20.06 -20.91 34.03
C ASN A 29 -21.27 -20.64 33.11
N GLY A 30 -21.12 -20.86 31.81
CA GLY A 30 -22.17 -20.64 30.82
C GLY A 30 -22.44 -19.16 30.46
N LYS A 31 -21.75 -18.22 31.09
CA LYS A 31 -21.88 -16.78 30.80
C LYS A 31 -20.73 -16.35 29.88
N ALA A 32 -21.08 -15.73 28.75
CA ALA A 32 -20.10 -15.18 27.82
C ALA A 32 -19.29 -14.05 28.47
N LEU A 33 -17.97 -14.10 28.30
CA LEU A 33 -17.06 -13.02 28.58
C LEU A 33 -16.51 -12.58 27.23
N ASP A 34 -16.85 -11.37 26.80
CA ASP A 34 -16.30 -10.78 25.60
C ASP A 34 -14.86 -10.36 25.88
N LEU A 35 -13.91 -10.92 25.13
CA LEU A 35 -12.48 -10.60 25.22
C LEU A 35 -11.99 -9.75 24.06
N GLY A 36 -12.87 -9.41 23.12
CA GLY A 36 -12.56 -8.55 21.98
C GLY A 36 -11.95 -9.28 20.79
N THR A 37 -11.49 -8.48 19.85
CA THR A 37 -10.96 -8.91 18.55
C THR A 37 -9.44 -8.92 18.56
N ALA A 38 -8.81 -9.97 18.05
CA ALA A 38 -7.36 -10.03 17.88
C ALA A 38 -6.98 -10.51 16.47
N PHE A 39 -5.84 -10.05 16.00
CA PHE A 39 -5.24 -10.61 14.80
C PHE A 39 -4.52 -11.91 15.14
N VAL A 40 -4.83 -12.96 14.41
CA VAL A 40 -4.17 -14.27 14.50
C VAL A 40 -3.31 -14.43 13.25
N ASP A 41 -2.02 -14.61 13.43
CA ASP A 41 -1.08 -14.90 12.34
C ASP A 41 -0.79 -16.40 12.29
N VAL A 42 -0.74 -16.96 11.08
CA VAL A 42 -0.29 -18.33 10.86
C VAL A 42 1.16 -18.29 10.43
N VAL A 43 2.01 -18.92 11.21
CA VAL A 43 3.43 -18.95 10.98
C VAL A 43 3.90 -20.37 10.65
N ASP A 44 4.56 -20.55 9.51
CA ASP A 44 5.30 -21.78 9.23
C ASP A 44 6.52 -21.85 10.16
N ARG A 45 6.54 -22.86 11.03
CA ARG A 45 7.62 -23.12 11.98
C ARG A 45 8.60 -24.19 11.48
N THR A 46 8.45 -24.63 10.23
CA THR A 46 9.41 -25.57 9.63
C THR A 46 10.80 -24.92 9.63
N GLU A 47 11.75 -25.58 10.23
CA GLU A 47 13.12 -25.09 10.27
C GLU A 47 13.72 -25.10 8.85
N VAL A 48 14.28 -23.97 8.45
CA VAL A 48 15.00 -23.80 7.19
C VAL A 48 16.50 -23.82 7.49
N PRO A 49 17.29 -24.70 6.85
CA PRO A 49 18.73 -24.73 7.05
C PRO A 49 19.37 -23.37 6.73
N GLN A 50 20.25 -22.92 7.62
CA GLN A 50 21.01 -21.69 7.38
C GLN A 50 22.04 -21.91 6.25
N VAL A 51 22.18 -20.89 5.41
CA VAL A 51 23.20 -20.83 4.38
C VAL A 51 24.22 -19.76 4.76
N PRO A 52 25.54 -20.06 4.73
CA PRO A 52 26.56 -19.08 5.04
C PRO A 52 26.40 -17.80 4.22
N GLY A 53 26.45 -16.64 4.88
CA GLY A 53 26.27 -15.32 4.27
C GLY A 53 24.83 -14.83 4.15
N SER A 54 23.82 -15.67 4.39
CA SER A 54 22.43 -15.20 4.46
C SER A 54 22.03 -14.91 5.92
N THR A 55 21.52 -13.73 6.16
CA THR A 55 21.09 -13.25 7.49
C THR A 55 19.58 -13.24 7.67
N VAL A 56 18.83 -13.24 6.55
CA VAL A 56 17.37 -13.37 6.52
C VAL A 56 17.00 -14.49 5.55
N TYR A 57 16.18 -15.42 6.01
CA TYR A 57 15.79 -16.60 5.23
C TYR A 57 14.40 -17.07 5.69
N GLY A 58 13.78 -17.96 4.94
CA GLY A 58 12.48 -18.50 5.28
C GLY A 58 11.86 -19.30 4.15
N ARG A 59 10.55 -19.51 4.27
CA ARG A 59 9.76 -20.21 3.26
C ARG A 59 8.50 -19.43 2.91
N VAL A 60 8.05 -19.60 1.69
CA VAL A 60 6.71 -19.21 1.24
C VAL A 60 5.95 -20.48 0.90
N ILE A 61 4.85 -20.70 1.59
CA ILE A 61 4.00 -21.88 1.43
C ILE A 61 2.53 -21.47 1.28
N ASP A 62 1.72 -22.36 0.73
CA ASP A 62 0.29 -22.18 0.78
C ASP A 62 -0.32 -22.67 2.13
N HIS A 63 -1.59 -22.44 2.32
CA HIS A 63 -2.35 -22.84 3.51
C HIS A 63 -2.40 -24.35 3.78
N THR A 64 -2.00 -25.18 2.81
CA THR A 64 -1.90 -26.65 2.96
C THR A 64 -0.50 -27.10 3.36
N GLY A 65 0.46 -26.17 3.37
CA GLY A 65 1.88 -26.42 3.62
C GLY A 65 2.68 -26.73 2.34
N LYS A 66 2.05 -26.63 1.16
CA LYS A 66 2.73 -26.82 -0.12
C LYS A 66 3.64 -25.63 -0.42
N PRO A 67 4.91 -25.86 -0.79
CA PRO A 67 5.81 -24.77 -1.16
C PRO A 67 5.35 -24.03 -2.42
N ILE A 68 5.65 -22.73 -2.45
CA ILE A 68 5.40 -21.86 -3.60
C ILE A 68 6.77 -21.39 -4.12
N ALA A 69 7.17 -21.91 -5.29
CA ALA A 69 8.40 -21.54 -5.96
C ALA A 69 8.26 -20.23 -6.75
N GLY A 70 9.37 -19.55 -7.00
CA GLY A 70 9.42 -18.35 -7.86
C GLY A 70 8.83 -17.10 -7.23
N VAL A 71 8.51 -17.09 -5.95
CA VAL A 71 8.01 -15.89 -5.25
C VAL A 71 9.17 -14.93 -5.00
N SER A 72 9.08 -13.72 -5.53
CA SER A 72 10.05 -12.67 -5.27
C SER A 72 10.02 -12.25 -3.80
N VAL A 73 11.21 -12.17 -3.17
CA VAL A 73 11.39 -11.78 -1.77
C VAL A 73 12.46 -10.71 -1.68
N SER A 74 12.19 -9.65 -0.93
CA SER A 74 13.08 -8.50 -0.82
C SER A 74 13.15 -7.93 0.60
N ASP A 75 14.29 -7.31 0.93
CA ASP A 75 14.46 -6.44 2.11
C ASP A 75 14.48 -4.94 1.74
N GLY A 76 14.09 -4.60 0.51
CA GLY A 76 14.16 -3.24 -0.05
C GLY A 76 15.51 -2.89 -0.67
N VAL A 77 16.53 -3.77 -0.58
CA VAL A 77 17.87 -3.60 -1.18
C VAL A 77 18.22 -4.77 -2.08
N PHE A 78 18.05 -5.98 -1.58
CA PHE A 78 18.26 -7.23 -2.29
C PHE A 78 16.91 -7.83 -2.69
N VAL A 79 16.91 -8.52 -3.82
CA VAL A 79 15.76 -9.28 -4.31
C VAL A 79 16.25 -10.69 -4.65
N THR A 80 15.52 -11.70 -4.24
CA THR A 80 15.73 -13.11 -4.58
C THR A 80 14.38 -13.75 -4.89
N ALA A 81 14.37 -14.99 -5.34
CA ALA A 81 13.16 -15.76 -5.51
C ALA A 81 13.21 -17.06 -4.67
N THR A 82 12.05 -17.59 -4.33
CA THR A 82 11.95 -18.88 -3.66
C THR A 82 12.32 -20.02 -4.60
N ASP A 83 13.00 -21.05 -4.07
CA ASP A 83 13.32 -22.31 -4.76
C ASP A 83 12.10 -23.27 -4.83
N ASP A 84 12.30 -24.48 -5.37
CA ASP A 84 11.24 -25.49 -5.52
C ASP A 84 10.67 -25.98 -4.17
N GLU A 85 11.40 -25.83 -3.07
CA GLU A 85 10.94 -26.09 -1.71
C GLU A 85 10.36 -24.84 -1.02
N GLY A 86 10.15 -23.76 -1.79
CA GLY A 86 9.63 -22.49 -1.32
C GLY A 86 10.61 -21.70 -0.45
N ARG A 87 11.88 -22.05 -0.37
CA ARG A 87 12.89 -21.41 0.48
C ARG A 87 13.51 -20.21 -0.21
N TYR A 88 13.85 -19.20 0.59
CA TYR A 88 14.60 -18.03 0.14
C TYR A 88 15.73 -17.67 1.10
N TYR A 89 16.72 -16.97 0.60
CA TYR A 89 17.90 -16.54 1.34
C TYR A 89 18.34 -15.15 0.90
N LEU A 90 18.56 -14.25 1.87
CA LEU A 90 19.02 -12.88 1.65
C LEU A 90 20.22 -12.56 2.53
N SER A 91 21.26 -11.96 1.95
CA SER A 91 22.39 -11.35 2.67
C SER A 91 22.03 -9.93 3.12
N SER A 92 20.98 -9.83 3.94
CA SER A 92 20.39 -8.54 4.34
C SER A 92 21.21 -7.86 5.42
N LEU A 93 21.45 -6.56 5.25
CA LEU A 93 21.94 -5.67 6.31
C LEU A 93 20.81 -5.12 7.19
N LYS A 94 19.57 -5.46 6.90
CA LYS A 94 18.35 -5.10 7.63
C LYS A 94 18.12 -3.60 7.79
N GLN A 95 18.68 -2.80 6.90
CA GLN A 95 18.64 -1.35 6.95
C GLN A 95 17.21 -0.78 6.92
N ARG A 96 16.30 -1.46 6.20
CA ARG A 96 14.89 -1.05 6.09
C ARG A 96 13.99 -1.64 7.19
N GLY A 97 14.51 -2.52 8.06
CA GLY A 97 13.80 -3.10 9.20
C GLY A 97 12.70 -4.09 8.84
N TYR A 98 12.61 -4.56 7.59
CA TYR A 98 11.61 -5.53 7.14
C TYR A 98 12.12 -6.41 5.99
N VAL A 99 11.43 -7.52 5.78
CA VAL A 99 11.47 -8.35 4.58
C VAL A 99 10.04 -8.49 4.07
N PHE A 100 9.84 -8.45 2.77
CA PHE A 100 8.54 -8.59 2.14
C PHE A 100 8.58 -9.53 0.94
N ILE A 101 7.43 -10.05 0.57
CA ILE A 101 7.23 -10.84 -0.64
C ILE A 101 6.40 -10.05 -1.65
N THR A 102 6.69 -10.22 -2.92
CA THR A 102 5.75 -9.89 -3.99
C THR A 102 4.70 -10.99 -4.02
N VAL A 103 3.51 -10.73 -3.46
CA VAL A 103 2.43 -11.74 -3.44
C VAL A 103 2.19 -12.22 -4.87
N PRO A 104 2.32 -13.51 -5.16
CA PRO A 104 2.18 -14.00 -6.53
C PRO A 104 0.71 -13.98 -7.00
N ALA A 105 0.52 -13.91 -8.32
CA ALA A 105 -0.79 -14.02 -8.94
C ALA A 105 -1.54 -15.28 -8.46
N GLY A 106 -2.84 -15.17 -8.26
CA GLY A 106 -3.68 -16.29 -7.79
C GLY A 106 -3.54 -16.61 -6.30
N TYR A 107 -2.85 -15.75 -5.53
CA TYR A 107 -2.72 -15.88 -4.08
C TYR A 107 -3.06 -14.59 -3.34
N ARG A 108 -3.33 -14.72 -2.05
CA ARG A 108 -3.48 -13.59 -1.12
C ARG A 108 -2.74 -13.85 0.18
N ALA A 109 -2.25 -12.80 0.79
CA ALA A 109 -1.74 -12.82 2.15
C ALA A 109 -2.88 -12.68 3.18
N ALA A 110 -2.62 -13.00 4.45
CA ALA A 110 -3.51 -12.65 5.55
C ALA A 110 -3.68 -11.13 5.64
N VAL A 111 -4.81 -10.67 6.18
CA VAL A 111 -5.09 -9.23 6.31
C VAL A 111 -5.33 -8.89 7.77
N ASN A 112 -4.51 -7.98 8.29
CA ASN A 112 -4.70 -7.42 9.64
C ASN A 112 -5.60 -6.18 9.51
N ARG A 113 -6.90 -6.36 9.71
CA ARG A 113 -7.95 -5.36 9.47
C ARG A 113 -7.98 -4.94 7.99
N THR A 114 -7.28 -3.86 7.64
CA THR A 114 -7.18 -3.39 6.25
C THR A 114 -5.79 -3.62 5.64
N ILE A 115 -4.77 -3.93 6.45
CA ILE A 115 -3.37 -4.01 5.99
C ILE A 115 -2.99 -5.47 5.65
N PRO A 116 -2.63 -5.77 4.39
CA PRO A 116 -2.15 -7.08 3.99
C PRO A 116 -0.79 -7.39 4.60
N GLN A 117 -0.60 -8.64 5.02
CA GLN A 117 0.58 -9.10 5.79
C GLN A 117 1.60 -9.77 4.87
N PHE A 118 2.00 -9.09 3.80
CA PHE A 118 3.02 -9.53 2.86
C PHE A 118 4.46 -9.25 3.34
N PHE A 119 4.62 -8.64 4.49
CA PHE A 119 5.92 -8.28 5.06
C PHE A 119 6.08 -8.76 6.50
N ARG A 120 7.34 -8.86 6.96
CA ARG A 120 7.70 -9.20 8.34
C ARG A 120 8.79 -8.26 8.85
N ARG A 121 8.69 -7.86 10.10
CA ARG A 121 9.71 -7.03 10.76
C ARG A 121 10.98 -7.82 10.99
N LEU A 122 12.11 -7.12 10.91
CA LEU A 122 13.45 -7.61 11.23
C LEU A 122 13.99 -6.92 12.48
N SER A 123 14.97 -7.56 13.14
CA SER A 123 15.52 -7.07 14.41
C SER A 123 16.40 -5.83 14.27
N GLY A 124 16.76 -5.42 13.08
CA GLY A 124 17.70 -4.34 12.83
C GLY A 124 19.19 -4.69 13.03
N SER A 125 19.51 -5.84 13.63
CA SER A 125 20.90 -6.29 13.74
C SER A 125 21.34 -7.08 12.50
N PRO A 126 22.35 -6.60 11.73
CA PRO A 126 22.81 -7.30 10.54
C PRO A 126 23.55 -8.61 10.86
N GLN A 127 23.94 -8.85 12.11
CA GLN A 127 24.67 -10.06 12.54
C GLN A 127 23.74 -11.19 12.96
N THR A 128 22.45 -10.93 13.23
CA THR A 128 21.50 -11.96 13.62
C THR A 128 20.96 -12.70 12.41
N TYR A 129 20.73 -14.01 12.60
CA TYR A 129 20.06 -14.85 11.61
C TYR A 129 18.56 -14.89 11.95
N GLU A 130 17.71 -14.52 10.99
CA GLU A 130 16.28 -14.44 11.21
C GLU A 130 15.51 -15.25 10.18
N GLN A 131 14.76 -16.24 10.65
CA GLN A 131 13.79 -16.94 9.81
C GLN A 131 12.48 -16.16 9.78
N ARG A 132 12.01 -15.82 8.57
CA ARG A 132 10.73 -15.14 8.32
C ARG A 132 9.98 -15.87 7.21
N SER A 133 8.96 -16.61 7.58
CA SER A 133 8.17 -17.40 6.62
C SER A 133 6.81 -16.74 6.36
N PHE A 134 6.22 -17.05 5.21
CA PHE A 134 4.94 -16.53 4.77
C PHE A 134 3.99 -17.66 4.41
N VAL A 135 2.73 -17.52 4.78
CA VAL A 135 1.66 -18.45 4.43
C VAL A 135 0.62 -17.70 3.59
N LEU A 136 0.32 -18.23 2.42
CA LEU A 136 -0.60 -17.62 1.46
C LEU A 136 -1.81 -18.54 1.24
N ALA A 137 -2.94 -17.97 0.82
CA ALA A 137 -4.09 -18.73 0.35
C ALA A 137 -4.32 -18.51 -1.14
N PRO A 138 -4.72 -19.55 -1.90
CA PRO A 138 -5.17 -19.36 -3.26
C PRO A 138 -6.36 -18.40 -3.32
N GLU A 139 -6.39 -17.54 -4.31
CA GLU A 139 -7.46 -16.61 -4.58
C GLU A 139 -7.60 -16.37 -6.09
N ALA A 140 -8.76 -16.70 -6.65
CA ALA A 140 -9.09 -16.33 -8.03
C ALA A 140 -9.34 -14.83 -8.07
N ASN A 141 -8.46 -14.08 -8.74
CA ASN A 141 -8.46 -12.63 -8.75
C ASN A 141 -8.08 -12.02 -10.11
N GLU A 142 -8.19 -12.80 -11.20
CA GLU A 142 -7.96 -12.33 -12.57
C GLU A 142 -8.90 -11.18 -12.93
N ARG A 143 -10.13 -11.23 -12.45
CA ARG A 143 -11.08 -10.14 -12.53
C ARG A 143 -11.26 -9.52 -11.14
N HIS A 144 -10.94 -8.24 -11.03
CA HIS A 144 -11.02 -7.51 -9.76
C HIS A 144 -11.27 -6.02 -9.98
N ARG A 145 -11.70 -5.36 -8.91
CA ARG A 145 -11.73 -3.89 -8.84
C ARG A 145 -10.64 -3.38 -7.91
N MET A 146 -9.93 -2.36 -8.37
CA MET A 146 -9.02 -1.59 -7.53
C MET A 146 -9.65 -0.23 -7.23
N ILE A 147 -9.94 0.01 -5.97
CA ILE A 147 -10.39 1.32 -5.48
C ILE A 147 -9.16 2.17 -5.20
N VAL A 148 -9.03 3.30 -5.88
CA VAL A 148 -7.87 4.19 -5.72
C VAL A 148 -8.33 5.49 -5.07
N PHE A 149 -7.78 5.80 -3.91
CA PHE A 149 -8.10 7.04 -3.21
C PHE A 149 -6.83 7.70 -2.64
N THR A 150 -6.89 9.01 -2.41
CA THR A 150 -5.72 9.80 -2.05
C THR A 150 -6.09 11.02 -1.23
N ASP A 151 -5.08 11.62 -0.59
CA ASP A 151 -5.18 12.95 0.02
C ASP A 151 -6.36 13.05 1.01
N THR A 152 -6.37 12.17 2.00
CA THR A 152 -7.41 12.20 3.04
C THR A 152 -7.15 13.29 4.09
N HIS A 153 -5.90 13.70 4.29
CA HIS A 153 -5.48 14.80 5.16
C HIS A 153 -6.17 14.83 6.51
N LEU A 154 -6.29 13.68 7.17
CA LEU A 154 -6.87 13.62 8.50
C LEU A 154 -5.93 14.24 9.53
N ALA A 155 -6.45 15.15 10.32
CA ALA A 155 -5.66 15.93 11.24
C ALA A 155 -6.38 16.29 12.56
N ASN A 156 -7.55 15.68 12.82
CA ASN A 156 -8.42 16.04 13.93
C ASN A 156 -8.72 17.55 13.95
N ARG A 157 -9.15 18.07 12.80
CA ARG A 157 -9.53 19.46 12.57
C ARG A 157 -11.05 19.59 12.39
N THR A 158 -11.50 20.79 12.07
CA THR A 158 -12.91 21.08 11.86
C THR A 158 -13.48 20.22 10.73
N ASN A 159 -14.38 19.30 11.06
CA ASN A 159 -15.16 18.46 10.15
C ASN A 159 -14.40 17.41 9.32
N ASP A 160 -13.07 17.33 9.36
CA ASP A 160 -12.31 16.35 8.57
C ASP A 160 -12.76 14.92 8.86
N ALA A 161 -12.85 14.53 10.13
CA ALA A 161 -13.30 13.21 10.54
C ALA A 161 -14.76 12.91 10.12
N ALA A 162 -15.65 13.91 10.20
CA ALA A 162 -17.05 13.76 9.79
C ALA A 162 -17.19 13.57 8.28
N GLN A 163 -16.43 14.33 7.49
CA GLN A 163 -16.40 14.23 6.04
C GLN A 163 -15.73 12.94 5.57
N PHE A 164 -14.66 12.50 6.24
CA PHE A 164 -14.07 11.19 6.00
C PHE A 164 -15.05 10.04 6.28
N THR A 165 -15.90 10.19 7.30
CA THR A 165 -16.97 9.22 7.58
C THR A 165 -18.00 9.15 6.43
N GLN A 166 -18.28 10.26 5.74
CA GLN A 166 -19.14 10.24 4.55
C GLN A 166 -18.49 9.41 3.43
N PHE A 167 -17.20 9.59 3.17
CA PHE A 167 -16.46 8.79 2.21
C PHE A 167 -16.49 7.30 2.57
N THR A 168 -16.16 6.94 3.80
CA THR A 168 -16.12 5.51 4.19
C THR A 168 -17.51 4.88 4.20
N THR A 169 -18.56 5.64 4.46
CA THR A 169 -19.95 5.19 4.34
C THR A 169 -20.31 4.93 2.88
N ASP A 170 -19.96 5.83 1.97
CA ASP A 170 -20.18 5.67 0.54
C ASP A 170 -19.37 4.47 -0.01
N LEU A 171 -18.11 4.35 0.36
CA LEU A 171 -17.25 3.21 -0.03
C LEU A 171 -17.82 1.87 0.45
N ASN A 172 -18.26 1.77 1.72
CA ASN A 172 -18.85 0.55 2.25
C ASN A 172 -20.17 0.20 1.54
N ALA A 173 -20.99 1.22 1.20
CA ALA A 173 -22.22 1.02 0.43
C ALA A 173 -21.92 0.53 -1.00
N TYR A 174 -20.94 1.12 -1.65
CA TYR A 174 -20.45 0.68 -2.95
C TYR A 174 -20.00 -0.78 -2.93
N MET A 175 -19.16 -1.16 -1.97
CA MET A 175 -18.70 -2.55 -1.81
C MET A 175 -19.86 -3.52 -1.55
N ALA A 176 -20.84 -3.12 -0.76
CA ALA A 176 -22.03 -3.95 -0.47
C ALA A 176 -22.90 -4.18 -1.73
N GLN A 177 -23.04 -3.14 -2.57
CA GLN A 177 -23.77 -3.23 -3.84
C GLN A 177 -23.06 -4.16 -4.85
N HIS A 178 -21.75 -4.30 -4.75
CA HIS A 178 -20.91 -5.11 -5.64
C HIS A 178 -20.27 -6.30 -4.93
N SER A 179 -20.93 -6.86 -3.93
CA SER A 179 -20.40 -7.92 -3.05
C SER A 179 -19.97 -9.22 -3.75
N GLY A 180 -20.40 -9.43 -4.99
CA GLY A 180 -19.96 -10.57 -5.83
C GLY A 180 -18.61 -10.35 -6.53
N GLN A 181 -18.02 -9.17 -6.43
CA GLN A 181 -16.76 -8.82 -7.10
C GLN A 181 -15.61 -8.80 -6.11
N LYS A 182 -14.42 -9.22 -6.56
CA LYS A 182 -13.18 -9.06 -5.79
C LYS A 182 -12.79 -7.58 -5.79
N MET A 183 -12.57 -7.03 -4.60
CA MET A 183 -12.16 -5.63 -4.44
C MET A 183 -10.94 -5.51 -3.57
N TYR A 184 -10.05 -4.63 -3.98
CA TYR A 184 -8.87 -4.20 -3.27
C TYR A 184 -8.83 -2.67 -3.27
N ALA A 185 -8.01 -2.08 -2.43
CA ALA A 185 -7.79 -0.65 -2.47
C ALA A 185 -6.29 -0.31 -2.48
N LEU A 186 -6.01 0.83 -3.07
CA LEU A 186 -4.71 1.45 -3.12
C LEU A 186 -4.86 2.91 -2.69
N THR A 187 -4.19 3.32 -1.62
CA THR A 187 -4.14 4.73 -1.24
C THR A 187 -2.84 5.36 -1.73
N LEU A 188 -2.93 6.57 -2.30
CA LEU A 188 -1.80 7.24 -2.91
C LEU A 188 -1.12 8.26 -1.98
N GLY A 189 -1.26 8.10 -0.66
CA GLY A 189 -0.58 8.95 0.31
C GLY A 189 -1.39 10.15 0.80
N ASP A 190 -0.73 10.99 1.58
CA ASP A 190 -1.32 12.12 2.32
C ASP A 190 -2.53 11.69 3.15
N MET A 191 -2.33 10.60 3.89
CA MET A 191 -3.34 10.05 4.79
C MET A 191 -3.60 10.96 5.97
N THR A 192 -2.56 11.63 6.44
CA THR A 192 -2.57 12.55 7.56
C THR A 192 -2.08 13.94 7.13
N TRP A 193 -1.96 14.84 8.09
CA TRP A 193 -1.34 16.14 7.85
C TRP A 193 -0.28 16.41 8.91
N ASP A 194 0.98 16.25 8.58
CA ASP A 194 2.16 16.35 9.43
C ASP A 194 2.21 17.59 10.33
N LEU A 195 1.78 18.76 9.85
CA LEU A 195 1.69 20.01 10.62
C LEU A 195 0.84 19.89 11.89
N TYR A 196 -0.04 18.89 11.96
CA TYR A 196 -0.96 18.67 13.08
C TYR A 196 -0.65 17.43 13.90
N TRP A 197 0.35 16.65 13.52
CA TRP A 197 0.69 15.42 14.23
C TRP A 197 0.88 15.65 15.74
N TYR A 198 1.67 16.65 16.08
CA TYR A 198 1.97 16.98 17.47
C TYR A 198 0.92 17.91 18.09
N LYS A 199 0.46 18.90 17.34
CA LYS A 199 -0.49 19.91 17.83
C LYS A 199 -1.86 19.32 18.17
N ASN A 200 -2.37 18.44 17.32
CA ASN A 200 -3.69 17.85 17.45
C ASN A 200 -3.64 16.39 17.96
N ASN A 201 -2.46 15.86 18.23
CA ASN A 201 -2.23 14.44 18.56
C ASN A 201 -2.89 13.50 17.54
N TYR A 202 -2.74 13.81 16.26
CA TYR A 202 -3.29 13.02 15.17
C TYR A 202 -2.22 12.76 14.11
N ALA A 203 -1.74 11.53 14.03
CA ALA A 203 -0.74 11.06 13.08
C ALA A 203 -1.15 9.69 12.51
N LEU A 204 -0.24 8.99 11.89
CA LEU A 204 -0.48 7.68 11.25
C LEU A 204 -1.11 6.62 12.18
N PRO A 205 -0.80 6.51 13.48
CA PRO A 205 -1.51 5.58 14.37
C PRO A 205 -3.01 5.86 14.44
N GLN A 206 -3.41 7.12 14.53
CA GLN A 206 -4.82 7.54 14.60
C GLN A 206 -5.52 7.34 13.25
N TYR A 207 -4.84 7.64 12.14
CA TYR A 207 -5.35 7.29 10.81
C TYR A 207 -5.60 5.79 10.71
N ARG A 208 -4.60 4.95 11.04
CA ARG A 208 -4.74 3.49 10.99
C ARG A 208 -5.90 2.97 11.83
N GLU A 209 -6.10 3.52 13.02
CA GLU A 209 -7.24 3.17 13.85
C GLU A 209 -8.55 3.59 13.19
N THR A 210 -8.62 4.79 12.62
CA THR A 210 -9.81 5.33 11.98
C THR A 210 -10.21 4.52 10.75
N ILE A 211 -9.28 4.27 9.82
CA ILE A 211 -9.56 3.48 8.61
C ILE A 211 -9.96 2.04 8.96
N ASN A 212 -9.26 1.41 9.89
CA ASN A 212 -9.56 0.06 10.35
C ASN A 212 -10.93 -0.08 11.04
N ARG A 213 -11.42 0.97 11.66
CA ARG A 213 -12.75 0.99 12.30
C ARG A 213 -13.86 1.22 11.28
N GLN A 214 -13.62 2.08 10.28
CA GLN A 214 -14.66 2.57 9.37
C GLN A 214 -14.77 1.75 8.09
N VAL A 215 -13.66 1.22 7.55
CA VAL A 215 -13.67 0.39 6.35
C VAL A 215 -13.68 -1.09 6.74
N LYS A 216 -14.57 -1.86 6.12
CA LYS A 216 -14.77 -3.27 6.45
C LYS A 216 -14.45 -4.15 5.26
N ASN A 217 -13.76 -5.27 5.52
CA ASN A 217 -13.54 -6.33 4.54
C ASN A 217 -12.84 -5.86 3.24
N LEU A 218 -12.00 -4.83 3.34
CA LEU A 218 -11.21 -4.32 2.22
C LEU A 218 -9.73 -4.37 2.57
N GLN A 219 -8.96 -4.98 1.71
CA GLN A 219 -7.51 -4.98 1.77
C GLN A 219 -6.99 -3.71 1.12
N ILE A 220 -6.19 -2.93 1.85
CA ILE A 220 -5.68 -1.63 1.40
C ILE A 220 -4.16 -1.69 1.32
N TYR A 221 -3.61 -1.49 0.14
CA TYR A 221 -2.21 -1.22 -0.08
C TYR A 221 -1.95 0.29 0.06
N HIS A 222 -0.91 0.66 0.79
CA HIS A 222 -0.67 2.04 1.14
C HIS A 222 0.58 2.58 0.44
N THR A 223 0.46 3.78 -0.12
CA THR A 223 1.56 4.61 -0.61
C THR A 223 1.79 5.74 0.39
N MET A 224 3.01 6.17 0.56
CA MET A 224 3.37 7.27 1.46
C MET A 224 3.33 8.59 0.69
N GLY A 225 2.76 9.65 1.31
CA GLY A 225 2.73 11.00 0.78
C GLY A 225 3.64 11.97 1.55
N ASN A 226 3.76 13.22 1.09
CA ASN A 226 4.62 14.18 1.77
C ASN A 226 4.11 14.54 3.17
N HIS A 227 2.81 14.53 3.41
CA HIS A 227 2.22 14.78 4.72
C HIS A 227 2.17 13.55 5.65
N ASP A 228 2.73 12.42 5.20
CA ASP A 228 2.92 11.21 6.01
C ASP A 228 4.35 11.08 6.53
N ASN A 229 5.19 12.09 6.27
CA ASN A 229 6.56 12.21 6.74
C ASN A 229 6.66 13.10 7.99
N ASP A 230 7.56 12.75 8.90
CA ASP A 230 7.83 13.55 10.09
C ASP A 230 8.84 14.66 9.79
N PHE A 231 8.37 15.85 9.51
CA PHE A 231 9.25 16.99 9.18
C PHE A 231 10.12 17.47 10.35
N MET A 232 9.86 16.99 11.58
CA MET A 232 10.68 17.28 12.76
C MET A 232 11.98 16.48 12.79
N THR A 233 12.25 15.67 11.79
CA THR A 233 13.49 14.89 11.64
C THR A 233 14.49 15.57 10.70
N THR A 234 15.67 14.97 10.55
CA THR A 234 16.75 15.53 9.73
C THR A 234 17.25 14.58 8.65
N SER A 235 16.48 13.52 8.37
CA SER A 235 16.81 12.58 7.30
C SER A 235 15.53 11.99 6.69
N ASP A 236 15.59 11.59 5.45
CA ASP A 236 14.53 10.91 4.74
C ASP A 236 14.11 9.60 5.43
N TYR A 237 15.08 8.83 5.89
CA TYR A 237 14.82 7.59 6.61
C TYR A 237 14.05 7.82 7.93
N ASP A 238 14.48 8.80 8.74
CA ASP A 238 13.82 9.08 10.02
C ASP A 238 12.43 9.70 9.83
N ALA A 239 12.23 10.46 8.74
CA ALA A 239 10.92 11.01 8.39
C ALA A 239 9.87 9.91 8.15
N ALA A 240 10.29 8.78 7.59
CA ALA A 240 9.42 7.64 7.26
C ALA A 240 9.18 6.67 8.44
N VAL A 241 9.91 6.77 9.56
CA VAL A 241 9.85 5.77 10.66
C VAL A 241 8.42 5.53 11.16
N LYS A 242 7.65 6.59 11.35
CA LYS A 242 6.25 6.44 11.84
C LYS A 242 5.37 5.69 10.83
N TYR A 243 5.57 5.92 9.54
CA TYR A 243 4.88 5.18 8.48
C TYR A 243 5.27 3.70 8.51
N VAL A 244 6.57 3.44 8.51
CA VAL A 244 7.12 2.08 8.57
C VAL A 244 6.58 1.34 9.81
N ASP A 245 6.50 1.99 10.97
CA ASP A 245 6.00 1.39 12.20
C ASP A 245 4.49 1.13 12.22
N CYS A 246 3.72 1.97 11.57
CA CYS A 246 2.26 1.87 11.59
C CYS A 246 1.68 1.08 10.43
N ILE A 247 2.25 1.24 9.24
CA ILE A 247 1.70 0.74 7.97
C ILE A 247 2.54 -0.40 7.44
N GLY A 248 3.81 -0.15 7.10
CA GLY A 248 4.71 -1.15 6.52
C GLY A 248 5.78 -0.56 5.63
N PRO A 249 6.29 -1.33 4.65
CA PRO A 249 7.28 -0.86 3.68
C PRO A 249 6.81 0.39 2.93
N THR A 250 7.72 1.33 2.66
CA THR A 250 7.42 2.55 1.89
C THR A 250 7.41 2.30 0.39
N PHE A 251 8.07 1.23 -0.07
CA PHE A 251 8.00 0.76 -1.45
C PHE A 251 8.03 -0.78 -1.48
N TYR A 252 7.29 -1.35 -2.42
CA TYR A 252 7.10 -2.81 -2.56
C TYR A 252 6.31 -3.11 -3.83
N SER A 253 6.16 -4.40 -4.15
CA SER A 253 5.33 -4.87 -5.26
C SER A 253 4.40 -6.01 -4.85
N PHE A 254 3.37 -6.25 -5.64
CA PHE A 254 2.44 -7.38 -5.51
C PHE A 254 1.73 -7.64 -6.83
N ASN A 255 1.21 -8.86 -7.01
CA ASN A 255 0.42 -9.20 -8.18
C ASN A 255 -1.04 -9.44 -7.78
N ILE A 256 -1.96 -8.95 -8.58
CA ILE A 256 -3.37 -9.32 -8.53
C ILE A 256 -3.79 -9.67 -9.97
N GLY A 257 -4.26 -10.90 -10.18
CA GLY A 257 -4.54 -11.39 -11.52
C GLY A 257 -3.31 -11.33 -12.43
N GLN A 258 -3.46 -10.73 -13.60
CA GLN A 258 -2.39 -10.60 -14.59
C GLN A 258 -1.65 -9.25 -14.54
N VAL A 259 -1.85 -8.47 -13.47
CA VAL A 259 -1.28 -7.14 -13.32
C VAL A 259 -0.21 -7.15 -12.22
N HIS A 260 0.92 -6.53 -12.48
CA HIS A 260 1.96 -6.27 -11.50
C HIS A 260 1.84 -4.84 -10.96
N TYR A 261 1.63 -4.74 -9.66
CA TYR A 261 1.51 -3.47 -8.94
C TYR A 261 2.83 -3.14 -8.27
N VAL A 262 3.29 -1.92 -8.43
CA VAL A 262 4.48 -1.39 -7.78
C VAL A 262 4.10 -0.14 -6.99
N VAL A 263 4.43 -0.11 -5.72
CA VAL A 263 4.29 1.07 -4.86
C VAL A 263 5.68 1.67 -4.67
N MET A 264 5.83 2.97 -4.91
CA MET A 264 7.09 3.69 -4.79
C MET A 264 6.90 4.94 -3.93
N ASP A 265 7.91 5.26 -3.13
CA ASP A 265 7.98 6.48 -2.34
C ASP A 265 8.78 7.53 -3.11
N ASN A 266 8.08 8.49 -3.69
CA ASN A 266 8.69 9.53 -4.53
C ASN A 266 8.77 10.91 -3.85
N ILE A 267 8.86 10.90 -2.52
CA ILE A 267 9.05 12.09 -1.70
C ILE A 267 10.38 11.97 -0.95
N ASP A 268 11.37 12.74 -1.36
CA ASP A 268 12.68 12.81 -0.70
C ASP A 268 12.69 13.94 0.33
N CYS A 269 12.76 13.56 1.60
CA CYS A 269 12.77 14.45 2.75
C CYS A 269 14.19 14.72 3.30
N SER A 270 15.24 14.46 2.53
CA SER A 270 16.64 14.63 2.97
C SER A 270 16.99 16.06 3.43
N ALA A 271 16.21 17.05 3.00
CA ALA A 271 16.40 18.46 3.38
C ALA A 271 15.55 18.87 4.60
N TYR A 272 14.87 17.96 5.27
CA TYR A 272 14.16 18.28 6.51
C TYR A 272 15.13 18.69 7.63
N ASP A 273 14.75 19.72 8.36
CA ASP A 273 15.52 20.31 9.46
C ASP A 273 14.66 20.68 10.68
N GLY A 274 13.40 20.23 10.69
CA GLY A 274 12.44 20.54 11.74
C GLY A 274 11.73 21.89 11.61
N THR A 275 11.99 22.65 10.56
CA THR A 275 11.45 24.02 10.40
C THR A 275 10.30 24.12 9.40
N ASP A 276 10.38 23.44 8.26
CA ASP A 276 9.38 23.52 7.19
C ASP A 276 9.08 22.15 6.60
N SER A 277 7.82 21.75 6.67
CA SER A 277 7.31 20.51 6.07
C SER A 277 7.29 20.52 4.54
N ARG A 278 7.63 21.65 3.90
CA ARG A 278 7.73 21.78 2.44
C ARG A 278 9.15 21.56 1.91
N ASN A 279 10.13 21.33 2.80
CA ASN A 279 11.51 21.06 2.43
C ASN A 279 11.69 19.61 1.92
N TYR A 280 10.86 19.18 1.00
CA TYR A 280 10.98 17.89 0.30
C TYR A 280 11.18 18.10 -1.21
N VAL A 281 11.68 17.07 -1.86
CA VAL A 281 11.85 17.04 -3.32
C VAL A 281 11.11 15.83 -3.89
N LYS A 282 10.42 16.03 -5.01
CA LYS A 282 9.74 14.94 -5.75
C LYS A 282 10.77 14.15 -6.53
N LYS A 283 11.24 13.06 -5.99
CA LYS A 283 12.16 12.12 -6.67
C LYS A 283 12.22 10.79 -5.93
N LEU A 284 12.60 9.76 -6.64
CA LEU A 284 12.91 8.45 -6.08
C LEU A 284 14.36 8.40 -5.60
N SER A 285 14.62 7.67 -4.53
CA SER A 285 16.01 7.38 -4.14
C SER A 285 16.68 6.45 -5.16
N ASN A 286 18.00 6.54 -5.28
CA ASN A 286 18.77 5.64 -6.13
C ASN A 286 18.62 4.16 -5.70
N GLU A 287 18.34 3.90 -4.42
CA GLU A 287 18.08 2.55 -3.91
C GLU A 287 16.76 1.99 -4.46
N GLN A 288 15.71 2.81 -4.46
CA GLN A 288 14.43 2.42 -5.02
C GLN A 288 14.52 2.12 -6.53
N LEU A 289 15.23 2.94 -7.30
CA LEU A 289 15.45 2.68 -8.74
C LEU A 289 16.21 1.38 -8.98
N LYS A 290 17.23 1.09 -8.17
CA LYS A 290 17.97 -0.19 -8.23
C LYS A 290 17.12 -1.38 -7.80
N TRP A 291 16.28 -1.18 -6.78
CA TRP A 291 15.34 -2.21 -6.34
C TRP A 291 14.29 -2.50 -7.41
N LEU A 292 13.70 -1.48 -8.01
CA LEU A 292 12.73 -1.63 -9.09
C LEU A 292 13.28 -2.47 -10.25
N ALA A 293 14.51 -2.16 -10.69
CA ALA A 293 15.16 -2.93 -11.76
C ALA A 293 15.36 -4.41 -11.40
N LYS A 294 15.61 -4.73 -10.13
CA LYS A 294 15.72 -6.11 -9.64
C LYS A 294 14.37 -6.81 -9.52
N ASP A 295 13.36 -6.11 -9.08
CA ASP A 295 11.98 -6.61 -8.96
C ASP A 295 11.43 -6.96 -10.34
N LEU A 296 11.55 -6.03 -11.30
CA LEU A 296 11.11 -6.21 -12.68
C LEU A 296 11.88 -7.29 -13.45
N ALA A 297 13.04 -7.73 -12.98
CA ALA A 297 13.75 -8.87 -13.56
C ALA A 297 12.98 -10.20 -13.41
N TYR A 298 11.99 -10.25 -12.53
CA TYR A 298 11.08 -11.38 -12.32
C TYR A 298 9.71 -11.18 -12.98
N VAL A 299 9.51 -10.10 -13.73
CA VAL A 299 8.23 -9.75 -14.36
C VAL A 299 8.35 -9.83 -15.87
N ASP A 300 7.46 -10.57 -16.52
CA ASP A 300 7.42 -10.65 -17.97
C ASP A 300 7.06 -9.30 -18.59
N LYS A 301 7.69 -8.95 -19.72
CA LYS A 301 7.45 -7.67 -20.41
C LYS A 301 6.01 -7.51 -20.94
N SER A 302 5.29 -8.59 -21.10
CA SER A 302 3.87 -8.57 -21.48
C SER A 302 2.93 -8.29 -20.31
N THR A 303 3.45 -8.24 -19.07
CA THR A 303 2.66 -7.95 -17.88
C THR A 303 2.48 -6.44 -17.75
N PRO A 304 1.25 -5.91 -17.75
CA PRO A 304 1.02 -4.49 -17.53
C PRO A 304 1.36 -4.11 -16.08
N LEU A 305 1.89 -2.90 -15.92
CA LEU A 305 2.29 -2.36 -14.63
C LEU A 305 1.34 -1.26 -14.17
N ILE A 306 0.86 -1.33 -12.93
CA ILE A 306 0.28 -0.19 -12.22
C ILE A 306 1.32 0.28 -11.20
N VAL A 307 1.87 1.48 -11.42
CA VAL A 307 2.90 2.09 -10.56
C VAL A 307 2.27 3.20 -9.74
N ALA A 308 2.13 2.95 -8.45
CA ALA A 308 1.52 3.87 -7.49
C ALA A 308 2.58 4.74 -6.84
N MET A 309 2.39 6.05 -6.89
CA MET A 309 3.21 7.06 -6.24
C MET A 309 2.32 8.18 -5.70
N HIS A 310 2.80 8.92 -4.72
CA HIS A 310 2.05 10.06 -4.22
C HIS A 310 2.09 11.24 -5.20
N ALA A 311 3.28 11.76 -5.48
CA ALA A 311 3.42 12.90 -6.35
C ALA A 311 3.41 12.48 -7.83
N GLN A 312 2.75 13.29 -8.64
CA GLN A 312 2.64 13.11 -10.08
C GLN A 312 3.99 13.22 -10.79
N ILE A 313 4.16 12.48 -11.89
CA ILE A 313 5.34 12.57 -12.76
C ILE A 313 5.22 13.79 -13.69
N TYR A 314 4.04 13.99 -14.25
CA TYR A 314 3.76 15.07 -15.19
C TYR A 314 2.80 16.09 -14.57
N LYS A 315 2.97 17.35 -14.93
CA LYS A 315 2.05 18.44 -14.54
C LYS A 315 1.50 19.15 -15.77
N PRO A 316 0.24 19.61 -15.72
CA PRO A 316 -0.32 20.46 -16.75
C PRO A 316 0.45 21.81 -16.83
N THR A 317 0.60 22.28 -18.07
CA THR A 317 1.16 23.60 -18.39
C THR A 317 0.17 24.36 -19.29
N SER A 318 0.49 25.58 -19.68
CA SER A 318 -0.36 26.34 -20.61
C SER A 318 -0.40 25.76 -22.03
N THR A 319 0.52 24.87 -22.41
CA THR A 319 0.67 24.35 -23.77
C THR A 319 0.73 22.81 -23.83
N GLY A 320 0.39 22.11 -22.76
CA GLY A 320 0.45 20.65 -22.66
C GLY A 320 0.91 20.21 -21.29
N PHE A 321 1.92 19.32 -21.25
CA PHE A 321 2.45 18.76 -20.00
C PHE A 321 3.98 18.89 -19.93
N ALA A 322 4.52 18.86 -18.71
CA ALA A 322 5.95 18.83 -18.44
C ALA A 322 6.26 17.92 -17.25
N PHE A 323 7.50 17.51 -17.06
CA PHE A 323 7.91 16.81 -15.84
C PHE A 323 7.71 17.70 -14.61
N ASP A 324 7.19 17.11 -13.56
CA ASP A 324 7.06 17.77 -12.24
C ASP A 324 8.08 17.23 -11.24
N HIS A 325 8.72 16.13 -11.53
CA HIS A 325 9.85 15.54 -10.83
C HIS A 325 11.19 16.11 -11.34
N ASP A 326 12.26 15.80 -10.62
CA ASP A 326 13.63 15.94 -11.14
C ASP A 326 13.78 15.21 -12.48
N SER A 327 14.22 15.93 -13.51
CA SER A 327 14.21 15.41 -14.89
C SER A 327 15.12 14.19 -15.07
N ALA A 328 16.30 14.18 -14.44
CA ALA A 328 17.25 13.07 -14.55
C ALA A 328 16.71 11.83 -13.81
N ASN A 329 16.09 12.03 -12.66
CA ASN A 329 15.47 10.98 -11.87
C ASN A 329 14.26 10.38 -12.61
N THR A 330 13.44 11.24 -13.25
CA THR A 330 12.30 10.79 -14.05
C THR A 330 12.76 9.96 -15.25
N GLU A 331 13.76 10.40 -16.01
CA GLU A 331 14.27 9.61 -17.15
C GLU A 331 14.87 8.27 -16.68
N ALA A 332 15.50 8.20 -15.50
CA ALA A 332 16.00 6.94 -14.93
C ALA A 332 14.85 6.00 -14.56
N LEU A 333 13.75 6.52 -14.01
CA LEU A 333 12.53 5.74 -13.75
C LEU A 333 11.94 5.19 -15.05
N LEU A 334 11.73 6.07 -16.04
CA LEU A 334 11.15 5.69 -17.32
C LEU A 334 12.02 4.66 -18.07
N ALA A 335 13.35 4.76 -17.95
CA ALA A 335 14.28 3.78 -18.51
C ALA A 335 14.17 2.41 -17.82
N ALA A 336 13.93 2.36 -16.51
CA ALA A 336 13.72 1.09 -15.79
C ALA A 336 12.41 0.41 -16.20
N LEU A 337 11.41 1.20 -16.61
CA LEU A 337 10.08 0.74 -17.03
C LEU A 337 9.99 0.47 -18.56
N ASP A 338 11.06 0.68 -19.31
CA ASP A 338 11.04 0.55 -20.77
C ASP A 338 10.60 -0.82 -21.23
N GLY A 339 9.72 -0.83 -22.24
CA GLY A 339 9.14 -2.05 -22.83
C GLY A 339 7.98 -2.68 -22.05
N TYR A 340 7.46 -2.02 -21.01
CA TYR A 340 6.19 -2.37 -20.36
C TYR A 340 5.09 -1.38 -20.77
N GLU A 341 3.84 -1.84 -20.73
CA GLU A 341 2.68 -0.98 -20.61
C GLU A 341 2.60 -0.49 -19.14
N VAL A 342 2.60 0.83 -18.93
CA VAL A 342 2.70 1.43 -17.60
C VAL A 342 1.55 2.39 -17.34
N HIS A 343 0.84 2.16 -16.25
CA HIS A 343 -0.15 3.08 -15.70
C HIS A 343 0.36 3.65 -14.36
N PHE A 344 0.85 4.88 -14.37
CA PHE A 344 1.08 5.60 -13.13
C PHE A 344 -0.26 6.01 -12.52
N VAL A 345 -0.44 5.77 -11.24
CA VAL A 345 -1.56 6.28 -10.45
C VAL A 345 -1.00 7.19 -9.35
N THR A 346 -1.42 8.45 -9.37
CA THR A 346 -0.84 9.53 -8.55
C THR A 346 -1.91 10.41 -7.92
N GLY A 347 -1.56 11.15 -6.88
CA GLY A 347 -2.40 12.09 -6.14
C GLY A 347 -1.79 13.48 -6.02
N HIS A 348 -1.65 13.99 -4.77
CA HIS A 348 -0.90 15.19 -4.41
C HIS A 348 -1.46 16.53 -4.92
N THR A 349 -1.90 16.59 -6.17
CA THR A 349 -2.36 17.86 -6.77
C THR A 349 -3.78 18.23 -6.39
N HIS A 350 -4.55 17.26 -5.85
CA HIS A 350 -5.99 17.36 -5.65
C HIS A 350 -6.78 17.67 -6.94
N LYS A 351 -6.24 17.28 -8.09
CA LYS A 351 -6.85 17.51 -9.41
C LYS A 351 -7.04 16.19 -10.13
N VAL A 352 -7.97 16.17 -11.08
CA VAL A 352 -8.20 15.02 -11.95
C VAL A 352 -7.69 15.35 -13.35
N TYR A 353 -6.69 14.61 -13.82
CA TYR A 353 -6.25 14.64 -15.22
C TYR A 353 -5.56 13.34 -15.59
N ASN A 354 -5.48 13.08 -16.89
CA ASN A 354 -4.81 11.91 -17.44
C ASN A 354 -3.76 12.33 -18.44
N ILE A 355 -2.68 11.56 -18.50
CA ILE A 355 -1.66 11.57 -19.55
C ILE A 355 -1.78 10.26 -20.31
N THR A 356 -1.61 10.31 -21.62
CA THR A 356 -1.71 9.16 -22.50
C THR A 356 -0.46 9.03 -23.36
N PRO A 357 -0.22 7.90 -24.03
CA PRO A 357 0.89 7.74 -24.97
C PRO A 357 0.90 8.76 -26.12
N ASP A 358 -0.26 9.40 -26.42
CA ASP A 358 -0.39 10.41 -27.45
C ASP A 358 0.14 11.80 -27.03
N ASP A 359 0.41 12.00 -25.74
CA ASP A 359 0.95 13.27 -25.25
C ASP A 359 2.45 13.40 -25.55
N ASP A 360 2.88 14.51 -26.13
CA ASP A 360 4.26 14.76 -26.56
C ASP A 360 5.30 14.51 -25.46
N VAL A 361 4.96 14.76 -24.22
CA VAL A 361 5.86 14.59 -23.07
C VAL A 361 6.25 13.13 -22.84
N VAL A 362 5.40 12.19 -23.24
CA VAL A 362 5.60 10.74 -23.08
C VAL A 362 6.59 10.19 -24.12
N LYS A 363 6.77 10.90 -25.24
CA LYS A 363 7.74 10.57 -26.29
C LYS A 363 7.53 9.18 -26.91
N GLY A 364 6.27 8.77 -27.08
CA GLY A 364 5.88 7.51 -27.72
C GLY A 364 6.15 6.25 -26.89
N ARG A 365 6.41 6.37 -25.60
CA ARG A 365 6.42 5.23 -24.66
C ARG A 365 4.97 4.79 -24.39
N ASP A 366 4.77 3.52 -24.02
CA ASP A 366 3.46 3.01 -23.58
C ASP A 366 3.22 3.36 -22.13
N ILE A 367 3.02 4.65 -21.86
CA ILE A 367 2.91 5.21 -20.52
C ILE A 367 1.66 6.06 -20.41
N HIS A 368 0.88 5.76 -19.37
CA HIS A 368 -0.26 6.54 -18.92
C HIS A 368 0.02 7.12 -17.53
N GLU A 369 -0.54 8.28 -17.20
CA GLU A 369 -0.63 8.74 -15.83
C GLU A 369 -2.07 9.16 -15.52
N HIS A 370 -2.57 8.68 -14.38
CA HIS A 370 -3.89 8.96 -13.86
C HIS A 370 -3.74 9.70 -12.53
N ASN A 371 -3.76 11.03 -12.58
CA ASN A 371 -3.76 11.83 -11.36
C ASN A 371 -5.17 11.87 -10.78
N SER A 372 -5.34 11.30 -9.59
CA SER A 372 -6.64 11.13 -8.94
C SER A 372 -7.00 12.36 -8.11
N GLY A 373 -8.28 12.72 -8.15
CA GLY A 373 -8.84 13.74 -7.25
C GLY A 373 -8.78 13.30 -5.79
N ALA A 374 -8.65 14.29 -4.91
CA ALA A 374 -8.53 14.07 -3.48
C ALA A 374 -9.87 13.74 -2.82
N ILE A 375 -9.87 12.84 -1.83
CA ILE A 375 -11.06 12.62 -0.99
C ILE A 375 -11.45 13.90 -0.25
N CYS A 376 -10.47 14.65 0.23
CA CYS A 376 -10.70 15.91 0.94
C CYS A 376 -11.05 17.09 0.02
N ALA A 377 -11.17 16.89 -1.30
CA ALA A 377 -11.27 17.97 -2.28
C ALA A 377 -10.18 19.04 -2.03
N SER A 378 -10.55 20.30 -1.78
CA SER A 378 -9.59 21.30 -1.31
C SER A 378 -9.55 21.32 0.23
N TRP A 379 -8.90 20.33 0.86
CA TRP A 379 -8.53 20.33 2.29
C TRP A 379 -9.71 20.27 3.28
N TRP A 380 -10.86 19.70 2.91
CA TRP A 380 -12.07 19.55 3.72
C TRP A 380 -12.84 20.84 4.06
N TRP A 381 -12.36 22.01 3.70
CA TRP A 381 -12.93 23.30 4.12
C TRP A 381 -13.06 24.35 3.02
N SER A 382 -12.74 24.02 1.79
CA SER A 382 -13.08 24.90 0.67
C SER A 382 -14.58 25.02 0.55
N GLY A 383 -15.06 26.24 0.30
CA GLY A 383 -16.48 26.51 0.15
C GLY A 383 -17.10 25.61 -0.91
N ASN A 384 -18.36 25.24 -0.70
CA ASN A 384 -19.13 24.52 -1.70
C ASN A 384 -19.44 25.43 -2.87
N LEU A 385 -18.87 25.18 -4.02
CA LEU A 385 -19.30 25.85 -5.26
C LEU A 385 -20.65 25.30 -5.75
N THR A 386 -20.94 24.05 -5.41
CA THR A 386 -22.22 23.39 -5.65
C THR A 386 -22.81 22.99 -4.30
N PRO A 387 -24.05 23.28 -3.96
CA PRO A 387 -24.63 22.94 -2.66
C PRO A 387 -24.49 21.46 -2.32
N GLY A 388 -23.92 21.16 -1.15
CA GLY A 388 -23.72 19.81 -0.67
C GLY A 388 -22.49 19.07 -1.20
N VAL A 389 -21.68 19.68 -2.09
CA VAL A 389 -20.51 19.06 -2.69
C VAL A 389 -19.26 19.89 -2.46
N HIS A 390 -18.27 19.32 -1.79
CA HIS A 390 -16.91 19.89 -1.73
C HIS A 390 -16.18 19.63 -3.05
N VAL A 391 -15.55 20.66 -3.59
CA VAL A 391 -14.83 20.59 -4.85
C VAL A 391 -13.39 21.07 -4.70
N SER A 392 -12.51 20.51 -5.52
CA SER A 392 -11.13 20.94 -5.66
C SER A 392 -11.01 22.20 -6.54
N ILE A 393 -9.79 22.68 -6.68
CA ILE A 393 -9.48 23.90 -7.45
C ILE A 393 -9.82 23.76 -8.94
N ASP A 394 -9.80 22.55 -9.48
CA ASP A 394 -10.19 22.23 -10.85
C ASP A 394 -11.69 21.96 -11.02
N GLY A 395 -12.45 22.02 -9.92
CA GLY A 395 -13.87 21.71 -9.88
C GLY A 395 -14.22 20.25 -9.67
N ALA A 396 -13.23 19.35 -9.58
CA ALA A 396 -13.48 17.95 -9.28
C ALA A 396 -14.07 17.80 -7.86
N PRO A 397 -15.15 17.02 -7.68
CA PRO A 397 -15.69 16.75 -6.36
C PRO A 397 -14.74 15.86 -5.55
N GLY A 398 -14.82 15.91 -4.23
CA GLY A 398 -14.16 14.92 -3.38
C GLY A 398 -14.63 13.51 -3.72
N GLY A 399 -13.70 12.59 -3.96
CA GLY A 399 -14.06 11.25 -4.44
C GLY A 399 -12.87 10.32 -4.62
N TYR A 400 -13.07 9.22 -5.32
CA TYR A 400 -12.10 8.16 -5.54
C TYR A 400 -12.25 7.55 -6.93
N ALA A 401 -11.19 6.96 -7.45
CA ALA A 401 -11.24 6.23 -8.70
C ALA A 401 -11.58 4.75 -8.46
N ILE A 402 -12.26 4.16 -9.42
CA ILE A 402 -12.60 2.74 -9.48
C ILE A 402 -12.02 2.21 -10.78
N TRP A 403 -11.14 1.24 -10.65
CA TRP A 403 -10.57 0.51 -11.77
C TRP A 403 -11.23 -0.86 -11.86
N ASP A 404 -11.87 -1.17 -12.98
CA ASP A 404 -12.38 -2.52 -13.31
C ASP A 404 -11.32 -3.20 -14.18
N ILE A 405 -10.75 -4.29 -13.69
CA ILE A 405 -9.62 -4.98 -14.29
C ILE A 405 -10.07 -6.41 -14.63
N ASP A 406 -9.96 -6.79 -15.90
CA ASP A 406 -10.30 -8.12 -16.40
C ASP A 406 -9.12 -8.67 -17.23
N GLY A 407 -8.31 -9.51 -16.60
CA GLY A 407 -7.04 -9.93 -17.16
C GLY A 407 -6.05 -8.77 -17.29
N THR A 408 -5.80 -8.33 -18.52
CA THR A 408 -4.95 -7.16 -18.85
C THR A 408 -5.75 -5.96 -19.35
N ASP A 409 -7.08 -6.07 -19.41
CA ASP A 409 -7.93 -4.96 -19.84
C ASP A 409 -8.28 -4.05 -18.66
N PHE A 410 -8.16 -2.74 -18.86
CA PHE A 410 -8.43 -1.71 -17.84
C PHE A 410 -9.58 -0.80 -18.26
N ALA A 411 -10.51 -0.59 -17.33
CA ALA A 411 -11.47 0.50 -17.40
C ALA A 411 -11.48 1.23 -16.05
N TRP A 412 -11.58 2.54 -16.06
CA TRP A 412 -11.62 3.33 -14.83
C TRP A 412 -12.61 4.46 -14.93
N LEU A 413 -13.14 4.85 -13.77
CA LEU A 413 -13.97 6.01 -13.61
C LEU A 413 -13.61 6.73 -12.29
N TYR A 414 -13.96 8.01 -12.20
CA TYR A 414 -13.88 8.77 -10.96
C TYR A 414 -15.26 8.90 -10.35
N LYS A 415 -15.43 8.41 -9.12
CA LYS A 415 -16.69 8.44 -8.38
C LYS A 415 -16.67 9.52 -7.32
N SER A 416 -17.62 10.45 -7.37
CA SER A 416 -17.83 11.44 -6.31
C SER A 416 -18.41 10.79 -5.06
N THR A 417 -17.89 11.16 -3.90
CA THR A 417 -18.44 10.72 -2.60
C THR A 417 -19.89 11.15 -2.44
N GLY A 418 -20.76 10.19 -2.10
CA GLY A 418 -22.17 10.41 -1.86
C GLY A 418 -23.06 10.51 -3.11
N TRP A 419 -22.51 10.31 -4.31
CA TRP A 419 -23.24 10.29 -5.56
C TRP A 419 -23.17 8.90 -6.22
N PRO A 420 -24.18 8.49 -7.01
CA PRO A 420 -24.10 7.25 -7.78
C PRO A 420 -22.96 7.31 -8.82
N GLU A 421 -22.62 6.15 -9.37
CA GLU A 421 -21.70 6.02 -10.53
C GLU A 421 -22.23 6.76 -11.76
#